data_d8d9cd5dc5af0233064ee4deaa0f1185
#
_entry.id   d8d9cd5dc5af0233064ee4deaa0f1185
#
_cell.length_a   1.000
_cell.length_b   1.000
_cell.length_c   1.000
_cell.angle_alpha   90.00
_cell.angle_beta   90.00
_cell.angle_gamma   90.00
#
_symmetry.space_group_name_H-M   'P 1'
#
loop_
_entity.id
_entity.type
_entity.pdbx_description
1 polymer ?
#
loop_
_entity_poly.entity_id
_entity_poly.type
_entity_poly.pdbx_seq_one_letter_code
_entity_poly.pdbx_strand_id
1 'polypeptide(L)'
;RRTGKSILKLTDKDYNDNGMSDLLALHGSAYDLNIEMFNKLQRSITGWPGGKPNADDKYRPERALPEKKRVIIFSPHPDDDVISMGGTFDRLVEQGHEVHIAYQTSGNIAVSDQDARRFFEVTKDLLQSDKNQSLEKLDQEFEKINPQLPTPMGIRNLKGSIRKRESLGATRYIGIPDAQVHFMNLPFYETGLIDKNPVSQKDLDLTIALIEALKPHQIFAAGDLADPHGTHRVCLDVIFAALDTLKTKPYMQDCWMWLYRGAWHEWEIHEIEMAVPMSPDQVLIKRKAIFFHQSQKDGVMFQGDDSREFWIRAEDRNMATAKKYRDLGLSEYAAIEAFKRYHFL
;
A
#
# COMPACT_ATOMS: atom_id res chain seq x y z
N ARG A 1 -20.27 -4.64 19.05
CA ARG A 1 -19.39 -5.54 19.82
C ARG A 1 -19.96 -5.84 21.21
N ARG A 2 -20.47 -4.84 21.98
CA ARG A 2 -20.96 -5.05 23.37
C ARG A 2 -22.13 -6.05 23.46
N THR A 3 -23.02 -6.04 22.47
CA THR A 3 -24.23 -6.89 22.46
C THR A 3 -23.99 -8.26 21.84
N GLY A 4 -22.93 -8.45 21.05
CA GLY A 4 -22.70 -9.65 20.23
C GLY A 4 -23.72 -9.87 19.11
N LYS A 5 -24.59 -8.89 18.84
CA LYS A 5 -25.62 -8.97 17.78
C LYS A 5 -25.13 -8.30 16.50
N SER A 6 -25.58 -8.82 15.34
CA SER A 6 -25.44 -8.13 14.07
C SER A 6 -26.30 -6.84 14.04
N ILE A 7 -25.92 -5.89 13.16
CA ILE A 7 -26.58 -4.56 13.12
C ILE A 7 -28.10 -4.68 13.01
N LEU A 8 -28.59 -5.46 12.05
CA LEU A 8 -30.05 -5.57 11.81
C LEU A 8 -30.84 -6.25 12.93
N LYS A 9 -30.16 -6.82 13.96
CA LYS A 9 -30.78 -7.46 15.13
C LYS A 9 -30.76 -6.59 16.36
N LEU A 10 -30.22 -5.37 16.29
CA LEU A 10 -30.24 -4.42 17.41
C LEU A 10 -31.63 -3.85 17.58
N THR A 11 -32.05 -3.69 18.84
CA THR A 11 -33.37 -3.15 19.24
C THR A 11 -33.19 -1.81 19.93
N ASP A 12 -34.27 -1.03 20.09
CA ASP A 12 -34.25 0.21 20.86
C ASP A 12 -33.73 -0.02 22.30
N LYS A 13 -34.05 -1.18 22.88
CA LYS A 13 -33.51 -1.56 24.18
C LYS A 13 -32.00 -1.70 24.16
N ASP A 14 -31.42 -2.31 23.11
CA ASP A 14 -29.95 -2.44 22.99
C ASP A 14 -29.27 -1.06 22.93
N TYR A 15 -29.86 -0.10 22.23
CA TYR A 15 -29.34 1.27 22.16
C TYR A 15 -29.43 1.96 23.52
N ASN A 16 -30.59 1.88 24.17
CA ASN A 16 -30.82 2.50 25.48
C ASN A 16 -29.90 1.92 26.58
N ASP A 17 -29.78 0.59 26.63
CA ASP A 17 -28.93 -0.10 27.61
C ASP A 17 -27.42 0.20 27.42
N ASN A 18 -27.03 0.67 26.25
CA ASN A 18 -25.63 1.04 25.92
C ASN A 18 -25.39 2.57 25.89
N GLY A 19 -26.34 3.38 26.41
CA GLY A 19 -26.19 4.83 26.54
C GLY A 19 -26.27 5.58 25.20
N MET A 20 -27.01 5.04 24.23
CA MET A 20 -27.16 5.61 22.86
C MET A 20 -28.62 6.06 22.61
N SER A 21 -29.37 6.40 23.63
CA SER A 21 -30.75 6.88 23.50
C SER A 21 -30.87 8.13 22.63
N ASP A 22 -29.86 9.01 22.67
CA ASP A 22 -29.85 10.24 21.89
C ASP A 22 -29.82 9.95 20.37
N LEU A 23 -29.20 8.84 19.94
CA LEU A 23 -29.23 8.44 18.54
C LEU A 23 -30.64 8.07 18.08
N LEU A 24 -31.40 7.38 18.92
CA LEU A 24 -32.81 7.07 18.64
C LEU A 24 -33.69 8.33 18.58
N ALA A 25 -33.41 9.30 19.45
CA ALA A 25 -34.13 10.57 19.46
C ALA A 25 -33.85 11.40 18.19
N LEU A 26 -32.64 11.34 17.65
CA LEU A 26 -32.19 12.09 16.46
C LEU A 26 -32.57 11.41 15.15
N HIS A 27 -32.44 10.09 15.08
CA HIS A 27 -32.48 9.30 13.83
C HIS A 27 -33.71 8.37 13.72
N GLY A 28 -34.56 8.30 14.74
CA GLY A 28 -35.74 7.44 14.77
C GLY A 28 -35.48 6.08 15.41
N SER A 29 -36.26 5.06 15.05
CA SER A 29 -36.19 3.75 15.66
C SER A 29 -34.86 3.03 15.41
N ALA A 30 -34.50 2.09 16.27
CA ALA A 30 -33.35 1.20 15.99
C ALA A 30 -33.47 0.50 14.63
N TYR A 31 -34.68 0.21 14.18
CA TYR A 31 -34.93 -0.39 12.86
C TYR A 31 -34.41 0.50 11.72
N ASP A 32 -34.78 1.78 11.73
CA ASP A 32 -34.38 2.74 10.69
C ASP A 32 -32.85 2.99 10.73
N LEU A 33 -32.32 3.22 11.92
CA LEU A 33 -30.87 3.45 12.11
C LEU A 33 -30.03 2.22 11.70
N ASN A 34 -30.49 1.02 12.04
CA ASN A 34 -29.84 -0.23 11.65
C ASN A 34 -29.79 -0.40 10.14
N ILE A 35 -30.89 -0.13 9.41
CA ILE A 35 -30.95 -0.20 7.97
C ILE A 35 -30.00 0.81 7.34
N GLU A 36 -29.99 2.04 7.82
CA GLU A 36 -29.08 3.07 7.33
C GLU A 36 -27.61 2.64 7.47
N MET A 37 -27.22 2.20 8.66
CA MET A 37 -25.85 1.76 8.95
C MET A 37 -25.46 0.50 8.18
N PHE A 38 -26.36 -0.48 8.06
CA PHE A 38 -26.13 -1.67 7.26
C PHE A 38 -25.90 -1.32 5.78
N ASN A 39 -26.75 -0.48 5.22
CA ASN A 39 -26.63 -0.03 3.82
C ASN A 39 -25.33 0.75 3.59
N LYS A 40 -24.93 1.61 4.53
CA LYS A 40 -23.66 2.35 4.45
C LYS A 40 -22.47 1.39 4.36
N LEU A 41 -22.42 0.38 5.24
CA LEU A 41 -21.36 -0.63 5.22
C LEU A 41 -21.42 -1.51 3.96
N GLN A 42 -22.60 -1.95 3.56
CA GLN A 42 -22.77 -2.76 2.36
C GLN A 42 -22.29 -2.03 1.09
N ARG A 43 -22.56 -0.73 0.99
CA ARG A 43 -22.14 0.10 -0.14
C ARG A 43 -20.62 0.32 -0.18
N SER A 44 -19.91 0.18 0.94
CA SER A 44 -18.45 0.23 0.93
C SER A 44 -17.83 -0.99 0.23
N ILE A 45 -18.52 -2.13 0.22
CA ILE A 45 -18.01 -3.37 -0.36
C ILE A 45 -18.08 -3.32 -1.90
N THR A 46 -16.94 -3.59 -2.53
CA THR A 46 -16.85 -3.64 -4.00
C THR A 46 -15.89 -4.71 -4.48
N GLY A 47 -16.30 -5.47 -5.49
CA GLY A 47 -15.41 -6.31 -6.28
C GLY A 47 -14.78 -5.57 -7.47
N TRP A 48 -15.06 -4.26 -7.62
CA TRP A 48 -14.64 -3.46 -8.77
C TRP A 48 -14.01 -2.15 -8.28
N PRO A 49 -12.78 -2.18 -7.72
CA PRO A 49 -12.15 -1.00 -7.14
C PRO A 49 -11.86 0.11 -8.17
N GLY A 50 -11.66 -0.25 -9.44
CA GLY A 50 -11.50 0.71 -10.54
C GLY A 50 -12.79 1.11 -11.23
N GLY A 51 -13.94 0.55 -10.82
CA GLY A 51 -15.23 0.74 -11.45
C GLY A 51 -15.66 -0.42 -12.33
N LYS A 52 -16.96 -0.55 -12.51
CA LYS A 52 -17.57 -1.60 -13.32
C LYS A 52 -18.30 -0.98 -14.52
N PRO A 53 -18.05 -1.45 -15.76
CA PRO A 53 -18.76 -0.97 -16.93
C PRO A 53 -20.27 -1.04 -16.76
N ASN A 54 -20.97 0.01 -17.16
CA ASN A 54 -22.44 0.10 -17.14
C ASN A 54 -23.10 -0.16 -15.77
N ALA A 55 -22.38 0.12 -14.67
CA ALA A 55 -22.92 0.03 -13.32
C ALA A 55 -23.59 1.34 -12.89
N ASP A 56 -24.54 1.23 -11.94
CA ASP A 56 -25.06 2.40 -11.24
C ASP A 56 -24.01 2.98 -10.29
N ASP A 57 -23.57 4.20 -10.57
CA ASP A 57 -22.53 4.90 -9.81
C ASP A 57 -23.10 5.90 -8.78
N LYS A 58 -24.42 5.89 -8.56
CA LYS A 58 -25.08 6.83 -7.64
C LYS A 58 -24.41 6.92 -6.26
N TYR A 59 -23.91 5.80 -5.74
CA TYR A 59 -23.25 5.72 -4.44
C TYR A 59 -21.74 5.55 -4.53
N ARG A 60 -21.19 5.42 -5.73
CA ARG A 60 -19.79 5.19 -6.02
C ARG A 60 -19.36 5.97 -7.25
N PRO A 61 -19.41 7.33 -7.20
CA PRO A 61 -19.15 8.17 -8.38
C PRO A 61 -17.72 8.02 -8.93
N GLU A 62 -16.76 7.57 -8.10
CA GLU A 62 -15.40 7.23 -8.54
C GLU A 62 -15.35 6.10 -9.56
N ARG A 63 -16.43 5.33 -9.73
CA ARG A 63 -16.52 4.27 -10.74
C ARG A 63 -16.93 4.77 -12.11
N ALA A 64 -17.41 6.02 -12.23
CA ALA A 64 -17.83 6.60 -13.50
C ALA A 64 -16.73 6.54 -14.57
N LEU A 65 -17.05 7.00 -15.76
CA LEU A 65 -16.12 7.02 -16.90
C LEU A 65 -14.78 7.70 -16.55
N PRO A 66 -13.68 7.28 -17.20
CA PRO A 66 -13.62 6.25 -18.23
C PRO A 66 -13.67 4.84 -17.64
N GLU A 67 -14.19 3.87 -18.38
CA GLU A 67 -14.25 2.46 -17.94
C GLU A 67 -12.85 1.91 -17.64
N LYS A 68 -11.87 2.19 -18.51
CA LYS A 68 -10.46 1.87 -18.27
C LYS A 68 -9.79 3.02 -17.54
N LYS A 69 -9.51 2.83 -16.26
CA LYS A 69 -8.81 3.80 -15.42
C LYS A 69 -7.30 3.74 -15.63
N ARG A 70 -6.64 4.90 -15.55
CA ARG A 70 -5.21 5.00 -15.24
C ARG A 70 -5.06 5.10 -13.73
N VAL A 71 -4.30 4.19 -13.15
CA VAL A 71 -4.13 4.05 -11.71
C VAL A 71 -2.66 4.21 -11.36
N ILE A 72 -2.34 5.01 -10.34
CA ILE A 72 -1.02 5.03 -9.72
C ILE A 72 -1.13 4.44 -8.33
N ILE A 73 -0.27 3.45 -8.03
CA ILE A 73 -0.07 2.93 -6.68
C ILE A 73 1.29 3.45 -6.21
N PHE A 74 1.31 4.38 -5.27
CA PHE A 74 2.52 4.83 -4.61
C PHE A 74 2.88 3.88 -3.47
N SER A 75 4.08 3.33 -3.51
CA SER A 75 4.63 2.42 -2.49
C SER A 75 5.82 3.11 -1.83
N PRO A 76 5.78 3.44 -0.53
CA PRO A 76 6.90 4.07 0.18
C PRO A 76 8.18 3.27 0.05
N HIS A 77 8.12 1.96 0.30
CA HIS A 77 9.21 1.02 0.08
C HIS A 77 8.82 0.00 -0.99
N PRO A 78 9.81 -0.67 -1.62
CA PRO A 78 9.55 -1.75 -2.57
C PRO A 78 8.99 -3.00 -1.86
N ASP A 79 7.69 -3.08 -1.61
CA ASP A 79 6.88 -4.19 -1.07
C ASP A 79 5.56 -3.71 -0.46
N ASP A 80 5.43 -2.44 -0.03
CA ASP A 80 4.25 -1.92 0.65
C ASP A 80 2.97 -2.06 -0.20
N ASP A 81 3.08 -1.98 -1.53
CA ASP A 81 2.01 -2.20 -2.50
C ASP A 81 1.41 -3.60 -2.38
N VAL A 82 2.23 -4.64 -2.46
CA VAL A 82 1.75 -6.03 -2.41
C VAL A 82 1.38 -6.45 -0.99
N ILE A 83 2.08 -5.98 0.04
CA ILE A 83 1.76 -6.27 1.45
C ILE A 83 0.40 -5.70 1.81
N SER A 84 0.11 -4.46 1.41
CA SER A 84 -1.08 -3.74 1.86
C SER A 84 -2.29 -3.96 0.96
N MET A 85 -2.10 -3.97 -0.38
CA MET A 85 -3.20 -4.01 -1.32
C MET A 85 -2.99 -4.98 -2.49
N GLY A 86 -2.19 -6.03 -2.30
CA GLY A 86 -1.83 -6.98 -3.36
C GLY A 86 -3.02 -7.66 -4.03
N GLY A 87 -4.11 -7.94 -3.32
CA GLY A 87 -5.33 -8.48 -3.90
C GLY A 87 -6.11 -7.46 -4.72
N THR A 88 -6.18 -6.22 -4.26
CA THR A 88 -6.79 -5.11 -5.02
C THR A 88 -5.95 -4.76 -6.23
N PHE A 89 -4.63 -4.78 -6.09
CA PHE A 89 -3.69 -4.57 -7.18
C PHE A 89 -3.88 -5.58 -8.30
N ASP A 90 -3.87 -6.88 -7.99
CA ASP A 90 -4.14 -7.97 -8.92
C ASP A 90 -5.49 -7.76 -9.63
N ARG A 91 -6.54 -7.45 -8.88
CA ARG A 91 -7.89 -7.21 -9.42
C ARG A 91 -7.96 -6.03 -10.37
N LEU A 92 -7.28 -4.94 -10.08
CA LEU A 92 -7.21 -3.79 -10.99
C LEU A 92 -6.59 -4.17 -12.34
N VAL A 93 -5.55 -5.01 -12.32
CA VAL A 93 -4.90 -5.54 -13.53
C VAL A 93 -5.81 -6.50 -14.28
N GLU A 94 -6.42 -7.49 -13.60
CA GLU A 94 -7.37 -8.43 -14.19
C GLU A 94 -8.57 -7.73 -14.86
N GLN A 95 -9.03 -6.62 -14.29
CA GLN A 95 -10.12 -5.81 -14.82
C GLN A 95 -9.70 -4.89 -15.98
N GLY A 96 -8.44 -4.95 -16.41
CA GLY A 96 -7.93 -4.28 -17.61
C GLY A 96 -7.63 -2.80 -17.41
N HIS A 97 -7.49 -2.32 -16.17
CA HIS A 97 -7.03 -0.96 -15.90
C HIS A 97 -5.55 -0.79 -16.25
N GLU A 98 -5.13 0.43 -16.57
CA GLU A 98 -3.74 0.78 -16.78
C GLU A 98 -3.12 1.14 -15.42
N VAL A 99 -2.39 0.17 -14.84
CA VAL A 99 -1.88 0.28 -13.47
C VAL A 99 -0.38 0.58 -13.50
N HIS A 100 0.01 1.67 -12.86
CA HIS A 100 1.39 2.08 -12.66
C HIS A 100 1.78 1.96 -11.19
N ILE A 101 2.96 1.42 -10.91
CA ILE A 101 3.52 1.35 -9.56
C ILE A 101 4.64 2.37 -9.45
N ALA A 102 4.62 3.16 -8.38
CA ALA A 102 5.63 4.18 -8.08
C ALA A 102 6.30 3.89 -6.73
N TYR A 103 7.46 3.24 -6.76
CA TYR A 103 8.29 3.04 -5.59
C TYR A 103 9.01 4.34 -5.24
N GLN A 104 8.63 4.95 -4.11
CA GLN A 104 9.10 6.28 -3.74
C GLN A 104 10.54 6.28 -3.24
N THR A 105 10.95 5.23 -2.53
CA THR A 105 12.33 5.05 -2.04
C THR A 105 12.96 3.78 -2.59
N SER A 106 14.29 3.68 -2.51
CA SER A 106 15.00 2.47 -2.93
C SER A 106 14.86 1.32 -1.93
N GLY A 107 14.48 1.58 -0.68
CA GLY A 107 14.43 0.60 0.39
C GLY A 107 15.79 -0.01 0.76
N ASN A 108 16.89 0.59 0.31
CA ASN A 108 18.25 0.04 0.44
C ASN A 108 18.67 -0.23 1.89
N ILE A 109 18.18 0.58 2.84
CA ILE A 109 18.54 0.49 4.27
C ILE A 109 18.04 -0.83 4.88
N ALA A 110 16.94 -1.39 4.37
CA ALA A 110 16.33 -2.61 4.90
C ALA A 110 16.92 -3.91 4.32
N VAL A 111 17.98 -3.84 3.50
CA VAL A 111 18.72 -5.01 3.03
C VAL A 111 19.92 -5.25 3.93
N SER A 112 20.09 -6.47 4.45
CA SER A 112 21.24 -6.81 5.29
C SER A 112 22.56 -6.75 4.50
N ASP A 113 23.66 -6.43 5.18
CA ASP A 113 24.99 -6.48 4.57
C ASP A 113 25.35 -7.89 4.10
N GLN A 114 24.88 -8.90 4.82
CA GLN A 114 25.11 -10.30 4.47
C GLN A 114 24.39 -10.68 3.16
N ASP A 115 23.13 -10.24 2.98
CA ASP A 115 22.43 -10.49 1.73
C ASP A 115 23.10 -9.76 0.57
N ALA A 116 23.46 -8.49 0.76
CA ALA A 116 24.18 -7.74 -0.27
C ALA A 116 25.50 -8.43 -0.63
N ARG A 117 26.28 -8.91 0.34
CA ARG A 117 27.53 -9.64 0.11
C ARG A 117 27.28 -10.94 -0.65
N ARG A 118 26.26 -11.71 -0.32
CA ARG A 118 25.90 -12.94 -1.04
C ARG A 118 25.61 -12.69 -2.52
N PHE A 119 24.83 -11.66 -2.85
CA PHE A 119 24.58 -11.28 -4.24
C PHE A 119 25.85 -10.81 -4.97
N PHE A 120 26.69 -10.07 -4.28
CA PHE A 120 27.98 -9.63 -4.80
C PHE A 120 28.89 -10.81 -5.14
N GLU A 121 29.05 -11.78 -4.24
CA GLU A 121 29.90 -12.98 -4.40
C GLU A 121 29.40 -13.83 -5.58
N VAL A 122 28.09 -14.08 -5.70
CA VAL A 122 27.52 -14.77 -6.87
C VAL A 122 27.83 -14.04 -8.16
N THR A 123 27.73 -12.71 -8.18
CA THR A 123 28.06 -11.91 -9.36
C THR A 123 29.53 -12.01 -9.71
N LYS A 124 30.41 -11.99 -8.71
CA LYS A 124 31.87 -12.12 -8.88
C LYS A 124 32.23 -13.48 -9.48
N ASP A 125 31.62 -14.56 -8.98
CA ASP A 125 31.81 -15.92 -9.48
C ASP A 125 31.35 -16.07 -10.94
N LEU A 126 30.19 -15.49 -11.30
CA LEU A 126 29.67 -15.59 -12.66
C LEU A 126 30.49 -14.83 -13.67
N LEU A 127 31.07 -13.68 -13.29
CA LEU A 127 31.84 -12.86 -14.21
C LEU A 127 33.27 -13.38 -14.42
N GLN A 128 33.77 -14.31 -13.62
CA GLN A 128 35.10 -14.96 -13.72
C GLN A 128 36.25 -13.98 -14.08
N SER A 129 36.10 -12.70 -13.71
CA SER A 129 36.94 -11.63 -14.18
C SER A 129 37.86 -11.16 -13.07
N ASP A 130 39.11 -11.60 -13.07
CA ASP A 130 40.16 -11.19 -12.13
C ASP A 130 40.53 -9.67 -12.25
N LYS A 131 39.92 -8.93 -13.16
CA LYS A 131 40.28 -7.53 -13.43
C LYS A 131 39.08 -6.58 -13.64
N ASN A 132 37.95 -6.82 -12.99
CA ASN A 132 36.83 -5.87 -13.07
C ASN A 132 36.97 -4.83 -11.94
N GLN A 133 37.50 -3.64 -12.28
CA GLN A 133 37.70 -2.53 -11.34
C GLN A 133 36.45 -2.17 -10.52
N SER A 134 35.27 -2.36 -11.10
CA SER A 134 34.01 -2.10 -10.39
C SER A 134 33.77 -3.12 -9.26
N LEU A 135 34.11 -4.39 -9.50
CA LEU A 135 34.01 -5.45 -8.49
C LEU A 135 35.06 -5.28 -7.40
N GLU A 136 36.30 -4.95 -7.77
CA GLU A 136 37.35 -4.67 -6.79
C GLU A 136 37.01 -3.47 -5.90
N LYS A 137 36.46 -2.41 -6.47
CA LYS A 137 35.99 -1.24 -5.72
C LYS A 137 34.87 -1.62 -4.75
N LEU A 138 33.91 -2.42 -5.18
CA LEU A 138 32.80 -2.85 -4.36
C LEU A 138 33.26 -3.76 -3.22
N ASP A 139 34.24 -4.66 -3.47
CA ASP A 139 34.85 -5.49 -2.44
C ASP A 139 35.52 -4.64 -1.35
N GLN A 140 36.29 -3.61 -1.76
CA GLN A 140 36.89 -2.65 -0.84
C GLN A 140 35.86 -1.83 -0.04
N GLU A 141 34.69 -1.55 -0.62
CA GLU A 141 33.60 -0.88 0.09
C GLU A 141 32.99 -1.78 1.17
N PHE A 142 32.88 -3.09 0.93
CA PHE A 142 32.43 -4.04 1.95
C PHE A 142 33.36 -4.08 3.18
N GLU A 143 34.66 -3.98 2.99
CA GLU A 143 35.63 -3.94 4.10
C GLU A 143 35.53 -2.64 4.94
N LYS A 144 34.91 -1.59 4.39
CA LYS A 144 34.75 -0.27 5.04
C LYS A 144 33.39 -0.09 5.71
N ILE A 145 32.52 -1.09 5.70
CA ILE A 145 31.21 -0.98 6.35
C ILE A 145 31.40 -0.72 7.85
N ASN A 146 30.80 0.37 8.29
CA ASN A 146 30.76 0.75 9.70
C ASN A 146 29.35 1.23 10.05
N PRO A 147 28.66 0.62 11.02
CA PRO A 147 27.30 1.00 11.39
C PRO A 147 27.11 2.46 11.83
N GLN A 148 28.22 3.15 12.21
CA GLN A 148 28.20 4.54 12.63
C GLN A 148 28.40 5.55 11.47
N LEU A 149 28.69 5.07 10.26
CA LEU A 149 28.94 5.88 9.09
C LEU A 149 27.89 5.57 7.98
N PRO A 150 27.67 6.53 7.06
CA PRO A 150 26.83 6.26 5.91
C PRO A 150 27.33 5.03 5.13
N THR A 151 26.43 4.13 4.78
CA THR A 151 26.76 2.98 3.93
C THR A 151 27.40 3.47 2.63
N PRO A 152 28.54 2.90 2.19
CA PRO A 152 29.19 3.29 0.94
C PRO A 152 28.25 3.23 -0.28
N MET A 153 28.44 4.14 -1.23
CA MET A 153 27.50 4.32 -2.36
C MET A 153 27.34 3.05 -3.21
N GLY A 154 28.41 2.31 -3.46
CA GLY A 154 28.35 1.07 -4.25
C GLY A 154 27.48 0.02 -3.54
N ILE A 155 27.63 -0.11 -2.22
CA ILE A 155 26.83 -1.02 -1.39
C ILE A 155 25.36 -0.58 -1.37
N ARG A 156 25.08 0.72 -1.23
CA ARG A 156 23.69 1.24 -1.31
C ARG A 156 23.04 0.93 -2.65
N ASN A 157 23.78 1.15 -3.74
CA ASN A 157 23.31 0.86 -5.08
C ASN A 157 23.02 -0.63 -5.29
N LEU A 158 23.88 -1.51 -4.74
CA LEU A 158 23.66 -2.95 -4.76
C LEU A 158 22.39 -3.32 -3.99
N LYS A 159 22.24 -2.84 -2.76
CA LYS A 159 21.05 -3.07 -1.91
C LYS A 159 19.77 -2.57 -2.58
N GLY A 160 19.79 -1.37 -3.13
CA GLY A 160 18.67 -0.81 -3.90
C GLY A 160 18.36 -1.62 -5.17
N SER A 161 19.39 -2.15 -5.84
CA SER A 161 19.21 -3.03 -6.99
C SER A 161 18.56 -4.36 -6.63
N ILE A 162 18.89 -4.94 -5.49
CA ILE A 162 18.22 -6.15 -4.96
C ILE A 162 16.73 -5.87 -4.81
N ARG A 163 16.35 -4.83 -4.04
CA ARG A 163 14.95 -4.43 -3.84
C ARG A 163 14.23 -4.18 -5.17
N LYS A 164 14.88 -3.46 -6.08
CA LYS A 164 14.34 -3.21 -7.42
C LYS A 164 14.04 -4.49 -8.19
N ARG A 165 14.90 -5.49 -8.14
CA ARG A 165 14.68 -6.77 -8.86
C ARG A 165 13.59 -7.60 -8.22
N GLU A 166 13.49 -7.59 -6.91
CA GLU A 166 12.39 -8.19 -6.16
C GLU A 166 11.04 -7.57 -6.56
N SER A 167 10.94 -6.24 -6.57
CA SER A 167 9.73 -5.51 -7.00
C SER A 167 9.33 -5.82 -8.43
N LEU A 168 10.31 -5.84 -9.38
CA LEU A 168 10.04 -6.22 -10.76
C LEU A 168 9.57 -7.68 -10.88
N GLY A 169 10.04 -8.57 -10.02
CA GLY A 169 9.55 -9.94 -9.93
C GLY A 169 8.09 -9.98 -9.49
N ALA A 170 7.75 -9.27 -8.42
CA ALA A 170 6.39 -9.19 -7.88
C ALA A 170 5.41 -8.57 -8.88
N THR A 171 5.76 -7.43 -9.50
CA THR A 171 4.90 -6.73 -10.45
C THR A 171 4.67 -7.54 -11.73
N ARG A 172 5.71 -8.20 -12.26
CA ARG A 172 5.58 -9.13 -13.40
C ARG A 172 4.68 -10.32 -13.07
N TYR A 173 4.76 -10.85 -11.86
CA TYR A 173 3.89 -11.94 -11.41
C TYR A 173 2.41 -11.53 -11.40
N ILE A 174 2.10 -10.29 -11.03
CA ILE A 174 0.74 -9.71 -11.10
C ILE A 174 0.34 -9.36 -12.54
N GLY A 175 1.28 -9.25 -13.47
CA GLY A 175 1.01 -8.95 -14.89
C GLY A 175 1.28 -7.50 -15.29
N ILE A 176 2.07 -6.74 -14.53
CA ILE A 176 2.45 -5.37 -14.86
C ILE A 176 3.71 -5.38 -15.76
N PRO A 177 3.70 -4.70 -16.91
CA PRO A 177 4.89 -4.48 -17.72
C PRO A 177 5.91 -3.59 -16.99
N ASP A 178 7.21 -3.87 -17.18
CA ASP A 178 8.30 -3.08 -16.58
C ASP A 178 8.19 -1.58 -16.87
N ALA A 179 7.65 -1.20 -18.03
CA ALA A 179 7.45 0.20 -18.42
C ALA A 179 6.43 0.95 -17.53
N GLN A 180 5.61 0.24 -16.79
CA GLN A 180 4.63 0.80 -15.84
C GLN A 180 5.15 0.78 -14.39
N VAL A 181 6.42 0.41 -14.17
CA VAL A 181 7.06 0.38 -12.86
C VAL A 181 8.05 1.53 -12.75
N HIS A 182 7.80 2.45 -11.84
CA HIS A 182 8.58 3.68 -11.65
C HIS A 182 9.38 3.61 -10.34
N PHE A 183 10.70 3.77 -10.44
CA PHE A 183 11.59 3.87 -9.28
C PHE A 183 12.00 5.32 -9.09
N MET A 184 11.37 6.01 -8.16
CA MET A 184 11.52 7.46 -7.97
C MET A 184 12.82 7.82 -7.25
N ASN A 185 13.28 6.97 -6.32
CA ASN A 185 14.49 7.19 -5.50
C ASN A 185 14.52 8.60 -4.93
N LEU A 186 13.47 8.97 -4.21
CA LEU A 186 13.33 10.33 -3.67
C LEU A 186 14.54 10.73 -2.83
N PRO A 187 15.16 11.87 -3.10
CA PRO A 187 16.42 12.30 -2.48
C PRO A 187 16.42 12.37 -0.97
N PHE A 188 15.28 12.64 -0.34
CA PHE A 188 15.18 12.70 1.11
C PHE A 188 15.60 11.37 1.78
N TYR A 189 15.37 10.24 1.11
CA TYR A 189 15.66 8.90 1.63
C TYR A 189 17.11 8.46 1.40
N GLU A 190 17.76 8.93 0.34
CA GLU A 190 19.03 8.40 -0.17
C GLU A 190 20.25 8.91 0.62
N THR A 191 20.21 8.81 1.96
CA THR A 191 21.28 9.27 2.86
C THR A 191 22.35 8.21 3.12
N GLY A 192 22.00 6.94 3.05
CA GLY A 192 22.81 5.80 3.49
C GLY A 192 22.79 5.59 5.00
N LEU A 193 21.96 6.33 5.72
CA LEU A 193 21.69 6.23 7.15
C LEU A 193 20.20 5.96 7.38
N ILE A 194 19.85 5.58 8.61
CA ILE A 194 18.44 5.50 9.04
C ILE A 194 17.81 6.90 9.03
N ASP A 195 18.58 7.92 9.43
CA ASP A 195 18.13 9.31 9.43
C ASP A 195 17.94 9.82 8.00
N LYS A 196 16.83 10.49 7.78
CA LYS A 196 16.44 11.04 6.48
C LYS A 196 16.80 12.51 6.36
N ASN A 197 17.04 12.96 5.14
CA ASN A 197 17.12 14.38 4.86
C ASN A 197 15.71 15.02 4.95
N PRO A 198 15.64 16.34 5.21
CA PRO A 198 14.41 17.08 4.99
C PRO A 198 13.92 16.92 3.53
N VAL A 199 12.61 16.90 3.34
CA VAL A 199 12.02 16.94 1.99
C VAL A 199 12.48 18.17 1.24
N SER A 200 12.93 17.99 0.02
CA SER A 200 13.40 19.03 -0.88
C SER A 200 12.42 19.30 -2.03
N GLN A 201 12.61 20.43 -2.72
CA GLN A 201 11.83 20.72 -3.94
C GLN A 201 11.98 19.61 -4.99
N LYS A 202 13.13 18.95 -5.07
CA LYS A 202 13.37 17.87 -6.01
C LYS A 202 12.49 16.63 -5.74
N ASP A 203 12.21 16.32 -4.48
CA ASP A 203 11.28 15.24 -4.11
C ASP A 203 9.87 15.54 -4.60
N LEU A 204 9.45 16.79 -4.44
CA LEU A 204 8.16 17.28 -4.91
C LEU A 204 8.08 17.29 -6.44
N ASP A 205 9.08 17.84 -7.12
CA ASP A 205 9.11 17.94 -8.59
C ASP A 205 9.04 16.56 -9.25
N LEU A 206 9.73 15.55 -8.72
CA LEU A 206 9.68 14.17 -9.22
C LEU A 206 8.26 13.59 -9.10
N THR A 207 7.59 13.86 -7.99
CA THR A 207 6.22 13.36 -7.74
C THR A 207 5.21 14.08 -8.63
N ILE A 208 5.30 15.40 -8.77
CA ILE A 208 4.49 16.19 -9.68
C ILE A 208 4.66 15.71 -11.13
N ALA A 209 5.91 15.56 -11.59
CA ALA A 209 6.20 15.15 -12.96
C ALA A 209 5.58 13.79 -13.30
N LEU A 210 5.62 12.82 -12.37
CA LEU A 210 5.00 11.52 -12.57
C LEU A 210 3.46 11.63 -12.67
N ILE A 211 2.82 12.36 -11.76
CA ILE A 211 1.36 12.55 -11.78
C ILE A 211 0.93 13.29 -13.06
N GLU A 212 1.66 14.34 -13.47
CA GLU A 212 1.37 15.07 -14.71
C GLU A 212 1.54 14.22 -15.97
N ALA A 213 2.56 13.37 -16.01
CA ALA A 213 2.81 12.47 -17.14
C ALA A 213 1.69 11.43 -17.29
N LEU A 214 1.21 10.88 -16.19
CA LEU A 214 0.23 9.79 -16.20
C LEU A 214 -1.22 10.28 -16.16
N LYS A 215 -1.49 11.44 -15.58
CA LYS A 215 -2.85 12.01 -15.42
C LYS A 215 -3.82 10.94 -14.88
N PRO A 216 -3.61 10.44 -13.67
CA PRO A 216 -4.35 9.30 -13.14
C PRO A 216 -5.82 9.65 -12.88
N HIS A 217 -6.69 8.64 -12.98
CA HIS A 217 -8.07 8.70 -12.49
C HIS A 217 -8.17 8.21 -11.04
N GLN A 218 -7.20 7.39 -10.62
CA GLN A 218 -7.11 6.94 -9.23
C GLN A 218 -5.66 6.90 -8.77
N ILE A 219 -5.46 7.31 -7.52
CA ILE A 219 -4.20 7.24 -6.80
C ILE A 219 -4.41 6.42 -5.55
N PHE A 220 -3.55 5.43 -5.32
CA PHE A 220 -3.46 4.69 -4.06
C PHE A 220 -2.16 5.05 -3.37
N ALA A 221 -2.20 5.31 -2.06
CA ALA A 221 -1.02 5.64 -1.27
C ALA A 221 -1.09 5.07 0.14
N ALA A 222 0.07 4.89 0.78
CA ALA A 222 0.14 4.36 2.12
C ALA A 222 -0.42 5.35 3.16
N GLY A 223 -1.52 4.96 3.81
CA GLY A 223 -2.09 5.63 4.98
C GLY A 223 -1.69 4.96 6.30
N ASP A 224 -0.79 3.99 6.25
CA ASP A 224 -0.23 3.32 7.42
C ASP A 224 1.02 4.07 7.88
N LEU A 225 0.84 4.96 8.85
CA LEU A 225 1.88 5.90 9.30
C LEU A 225 2.59 5.43 10.58
N ALA A 226 2.45 4.16 10.92
CA ALA A 226 3.05 3.57 12.11
C ALA A 226 4.40 2.86 11.83
N ASP A 227 4.96 3.06 10.64
CA ASP A 227 6.29 2.57 10.34
C ASP A 227 7.33 3.18 11.30
N PRO A 228 8.25 2.36 11.86
CA PRO A 228 9.17 2.81 12.91
C PRO A 228 10.10 3.95 12.50
N HIS A 229 10.27 4.18 11.19
CA HIS A 229 11.22 5.15 10.63
C HIS A 229 10.57 6.43 10.11
N GLY A 230 9.24 6.54 10.17
CA GLY A 230 8.50 7.69 9.67
C GLY A 230 8.57 7.89 8.15
N THR A 231 9.11 6.93 7.39
CA THR A 231 9.23 7.03 5.92
C THR A 231 7.88 7.14 5.25
N HIS A 232 6.88 6.35 5.69
CA HIS A 232 5.53 6.38 5.14
C HIS A 232 4.89 7.76 5.27
N ARG A 233 5.06 8.42 6.43
CA ARG A 233 4.56 9.78 6.64
C ARG A 233 5.20 10.76 5.67
N VAL A 234 6.53 10.76 5.55
CA VAL A 234 7.23 11.67 4.64
C VAL A 234 6.82 11.44 3.19
N CYS A 235 6.72 10.18 2.76
CA CYS A 235 6.25 9.80 1.43
C CYS A 235 4.83 10.31 1.16
N LEU A 236 3.92 10.18 2.13
CA LEU A 236 2.55 10.66 2.00
C LEU A 236 2.47 12.19 1.97
N ASP A 237 3.27 12.88 2.80
CA ASP A 237 3.32 14.35 2.83
C ASP A 237 3.79 14.92 1.48
N VAL A 238 4.76 14.27 0.83
CA VAL A 238 5.21 14.66 -0.54
C VAL A 238 4.07 14.49 -1.55
N ILE A 239 3.30 13.40 -1.48
CA ILE A 239 2.14 13.19 -2.35
C ILE A 239 1.09 14.28 -2.09
N PHE A 240 0.77 14.60 -0.84
CA PHE A 240 -0.20 15.65 -0.49
C PHE A 240 0.23 17.02 -1.03
N ALA A 241 1.51 17.38 -0.88
CA ALA A 241 2.05 18.63 -1.44
C ALA A 241 1.97 18.67 -2.98
N ALA A 242 2.22 17.54 -3.64
CA ALA A 242 2.07 17.42 -5.09
C ALA A 242 0.61 17.59 -5.51
N LEU A 243 -0.33 16.95 -4.82
CA LEU A 243 -1.77 17.08 -5.09
C LEU A 243 -2.26 18.51 -4.84
N ASP A 244 -1.81 19.17 -3.78
CA ASP A 244 -2.16 20.58 -3.52
C ASP A 244 -1.70 21.49 -4.67
N THR A 245 -0.53 21.22 -5.24
CA THR A 245 -0.01 21.95 -6.42
C THR A 245 -0.84 21.66 -7.67
N LEU A 246 -1.32 20.43 -7.85
CA LEU A 246 -1.97 19.96 -9.07
C LEU A 246 -3.50 20.06 -9.04
N LYS A 247 -4.14 20.26 -7.89
CA LYS A 247 -5.61 20.19 -7.72
C LYS A 247 -6.42 21.07 -8.66
N THR A 248 -5.85 22.17 -9.17
CA THR A 248 -6.51 23.06 -10.13
C THR A 248 -6.43 22.60 -11.59
N LYS A 249 -5.65 21.55 -11.87
CA LYS A 249 -5.52 21.02 -13.22
C LYS A 249 -6.80 20.29 -13.63
N PRO A 250 -7.29 20.45 -14.87
CA PRO A 250 -8.56 19.84 -15.31
C PRO A 250 -8.64 18.32 -15.12
N TYR A 251 -7.53 17.59 -15.37
CA TYR A 251 -7.48 16.14 -15.23
C TYR A 251 -7.51 15.65 -13.77
N MET A 252 -7.32 16.55 -12.79
CA MET A 252 -7.41 16.19 -11.37
C MET A 252 -8.84 16.23 -10.85
N GLN A 253 -9.77 16.89 -11.54
CA GLN A 253 -11.17 17.01 -11.10
C GLN A 253 -11.88 15.65 -10.99
N ASP A 254 -11.48 14.69 -11.83
CA ASP A 254 -12.01 13.32 -11.84
C ASP A 254 -11.03 12.32 -11.18
N CYS A 255 -10.01 12.80 -10.47
CA CYS A 255 -9.03 11.97 -9.80
C CYS A 255 -9.44 11.67 -8.35
N TRP A 256 -9.40 10.40 -7.98
CA TRP A 256 -9.76 9.93 -6.64
C TRP A 256 -8.53 9.37 -5.94
N MET A 257 -8.34 9.75 -4.68
CA MET A 257 -7.23 9.23 -3.87
C MET A 257 -7.74 8.33 -2.76
N TRP A 258 -7.12 7.15 -2.67
CA TRP A 258 -7.38 6.13 -1.67
C TRP A 258 -6.15 5.86 -0.81
N LEU A 259 -6.33 5.83 0.49
CA LEU A 259 -5.30 5.48 1.44
C LEU A 259 -5.46 4.01 1.85
N TYR A 260 -4.42 3.22 1.66
CA TYR A 260 -4.36 1.83 2.10
C TYR A 260 -3.60 1.68 3.41
N ARG A 261 -3.88 0.60 4.14
CA ARG A 261 -3.14 0.10 5.30
C ARG A 261 -2.94 -1.40 5.17
N GLY A 262 -2.26 -2.04 6.12
CA GLY A 262 -2.13 -3.49 6.16
C GLY A 262 -0.75 -3.99 6.59
N ALA A 263 0.30 -3.18 6.46
CA ALA A 263 1.63 -3.54 6.91
C ALA A 263 1.76 -3.45 8.45
N TRP A 264 1.33 -2.34 9.04
CA TRP A 264 1.44 -2.05 10.48
C TRP A 264 0.10 -2.00 11.18
N HIS A 265 -0.87 -1.26 10.65
CA HIS A 265 -2.23 -1.12 11.17
C HIS A 265 -3.28 -1.42 10.11
N GLU A 266 -4.56 -1.42 10.54
CA GLU A 266 -5.71 -1.47 9.63
C GLU A 266 -6.71 -0.38 10.02
N TRP A 267 -7.58 0.01 9.07
CA TRP A 267 -8.64 0.98 9.29
C TRP A 267 -9.69 0.43 10.26
N GLU A 268 -10.21 1.30 11.11
CA GLU A 268 -11.42 0.95 11.86
C GLU A 268 -12.63 0.93 10.92
N ILE A 269 -13.62 0.08 11.22
CA ILE A 269 -14.78 -0.15 10.36
C ILE A 269 -15.49 1.15 9.93
N HIS A 270 -15.57 2.13 10.83
CA HIS A 270 -16.24 3.40 10.56
C HIS A 270 -15.45 4.34 9.64
N GLU A 271 -14.17 4.07 9.41
CA GLU A 271 -13.28 4.82 8.51
C GLU A 271 -13.24 4.23 7.10
N ILE A 272 -13.69 2.97 6.94
CA ILE A 272 -13.61 2.28 5.66
C ILE A 272 -14.65 2.81 4.69
N GLU A 273 -14.20 3.34 3.57
CA GLU A 273 -15.06 3.85 2.49
C GLU A 273 -15.05 2.93 1.26
N MET A 274 -13.98 2.12 1.08
CA MET A 274 -13.93 1.06 0.09
C MET A 274 -13.37 -0.21 0.73
N ALA A 275 -14.12 -1.29 0.64
CA ALA A 275 -13.76 -2.62 1.13
C ALA A 275 -13.74 -3.59 -0.06
N VAL A 276 -12.57 -4.14 -0.38
CA VAL A 276 -12.37 -5.03 -1.51
C VAL A 276 -12.22 -6.47 -0.99
N PRO A 277 -13.26 -7.31 -1.16
CA PRO A 277 -13.20 -8.69 -0.70
C PRO A 277 -12.30 -9.53 -1.58
N MET A 278 -11.55 -10.45 -0.97
CA MET A 278 -10.69 -11.40 -1.65
C MET A 278 -11.21 -12.83 -1.47
N SER A 279 -11.09 -13.62 -2.54
CA SER A 279 -11.24 -15.08 -2.49
C SER A 279 -9.98 -15.74 -1.88
N PRO A 280 -10.06 -17.02 -1.48
CA PRO A 280 -8.86 -17.76 -1.05
C PRO A 280 -7.73 -17.75 -2.10
N ASP A 281 -8.07 -17.85 -3.39
CA ASP A 281 -7.08 -17.81 -4.47
C ASP A 281 -6.40 -16.45 -4.58
N GLN A 282 -7.15 -15.35 -4.40
CA GLN A 282 -6.58 -14.01 -4.40
C GLN A 282 -5.69 -13.74 -3.18
N VAL A 283 -6.03 -14.30 -2.02
CA VAL A 283 -5.13 -14.27 -0.85
C VAL A 283 -3.81 -14.99 -1.18
N LEU A 284 -3.88 -16.14 -1.87
CA LEU A 284 -2.69 -16.88 -2.29
C LEU A 284 -1.85 -16.13 -3.32
N ILE A 285 -2.48 -15.44 -4.29
CA ILE A 285 -1.79 -14.58 -5.27
C ILE A 285 -1.03 -13.47 -4.53
N LYS A 286 -1.70 -12.76 -3.63
CA LYS A 286 -1.09 -11.73 -2.79
C LYS A 286 0.13 -12.28 -2.01
N ARG A 287 -0.01 -13.41 -1.33
CA ARG A 287 1.07 -14.06 -0.59
C ARG A 287 2.27 -14.37 -1.49
N LYS A 288 2.03 -14.92 -2.68
CA LYS A 288 3.09 -15.22 -3.65
C LYS A 288 3.79 -13.95 -4.15
N ALA A 289 3.04 -12.87 -4.37
CA ALA A 289 3.63 -11.57 -4.74
C ALA A 289 4.54 -11.04 -3.62
N ILE A 290 4.13 -11.13 -2.35
CA ILE A 290 4.97 -10.75 -1.20
C ILE A 290 6.25 -11.60 -1.17
N PHE A 291 6.19 -12.88 -1.50
CA PHE A 291 7.34 -13.78 -1.48
C PHE A 291 8.44 -13.46 -2.50
N PHE A 292 8.20 -12.62 -3.49
CA PHE A 292 9.26 -12.09 -4.34
C PHE A 292 10.23 -11.17 -3.60
N HIS A 293 9.79 -10.57 -2.48
CA HIS A 293 10.62 -9.68 -1.65
C HIS A 293 11.45 -10.48 -0.63
N GLN A 294 12.34 -11.34 -1.14
CA GLN A 294 13.12 -12.28 -0.36
C GLN A 294 14.01 -11.62 0.69
N SER A 295 14.58 -10.44 0.38
CA SER A 295 15.41 -9.68 1.32
C SER A 295 14.64 -9.19 2.55
N GLN A 296 13.30 -9.25 2.54
CA GLN A 296 12.43 -8.80 3.62
C GLN A 296 11.72 -9.97 4.32
N LYS A 297 12.05 -11.23 3.98
CA LYS A 297 11.32 -12.39 4.46
C LYS A 297 11.76 -12.78 5.87
N ASP A 298 12.86 -13.46 6.04
CA ASP A 298 13.21 -14.16 7.27
C ASP A 298 13.97 -13.32 8.32
N GLY A 299 14.27 -12.08 8.05
CA GLY A 299 15.10 -11.23 8.91
C GLY A 299 14.77 -9.76 8.76
N VAL A 300 13.49 -9.39 8.94
CA VAL A 300 13.06 -7.99 8.88
C VAL A 300 13.90 -7.18 9.87
N MET A 301 14.77 -6.31 9.36
CA MET A 301 15.65 -5.46 10.20
C MET A 301 14.83 -4.55 11.13
N PHE A 302 13.58 -4.28 10.75
CA PHE A 302 12.69 -3.35 11.42
C PHE A 302 11.34 -4.01 11.67
N GLN A 303 11.23 -4.77 12.77
CA GLN A 303 10.05 -5.60 13.04
C GLN A 303 8.90 -4.83 13.70
N GLY A 304 9.15 -3.68 14.31
CA GLY A 304 8.17 -3.00 15.16
C GLY A 304 7.77 -3.89 16.35
N ASP A 305 6.52 -3.78 16.79
CA ASP A 305 5.98 -4.55 17.92
C ASP A 305 5.54 -5.99 17.55
N ASP A 306 5.52 -6.35 16.27
CA ASP A 306 5.14 -7.66 15.76
C ASP A 306 6.32 -8.30 15.02
N SER A 307 6.87 -9.40 15.56
CA SER A 307 8.04 -10.08 15.01
C SER A 307 7.72 -11.09 13.90
N ARG A 308 6.44 -11.27 13.56
CA ARG A 308 6.03 -12.20 12.50
C ARG A 308 6.36 -11.62 11.12
N GLU A 309 6.47 -12.48 10.12
CA GLU A 309 6.67 -12.08 8.73
C GLU A 309 5.51 -11.19 8.22
N PHE A 310 5.80 -10.25 7.33
CA PHE A 310 4.81 -9.29 6.82
C PHE A 310 3.60 -9.95 6.16
N TRP A 311 3.78 -11.05 5.44
CA TRP A 311 2.67 -11.75 4.79
C TRP A 311 1.66 -12.30 5.81
N ILE A 312 2.14 -12.84 6.95
CA ILE A 312 1.28 -13.33 8.03
C ILE A 312 0.47 -12.18 8.63
N ARG A 313 1.14 -11.06 8.93
CA ARG A 313 0.49 -9.88 9.49
C ARG A 313 -0.58 -9.33 8.56
N ALA A 314 -0.27 -9.23 7.25
CA ALA A 314 -1.19 -8.71 6.26
C ALA A 314 -2.43 -9.60 6.10
N GLU A 315 -2.24 -10.92 6.01
CA GLU A 315 -3.35 -11.87 5.93
C GLU A 315 -4.23 -11.81 7.18
N ASP A 316 -3.65 -11.86 8.37
CA ASP A 316 -4.41 -11.79 9.62
C ASP A 316 -5.25 -10.52 9.71
N ARG A 317 -4.72 -9.36 9.28
CA ARG A 317 -5.47 -8.10 9.26
C ARG A 317 -6.61 -8.14 8.26
N ASN A 318 -6.36 -8.63 7.05
CA ASN A 318 -7.39 -8.73 6.03
C ASN A 318 -8.50 -9.73 6.44
N MET A 319 -8.14 -10.86 7.07
CA MET A 319 -9.10 -11.83 7.63
C MET A 319 -9.86 -11.24 8.82
N ALA A 320 -9.19 -10.49 9.70
CA ALA A 320 -9.84 -9.80 10.83
C ALA A 320 -10.83 -8.74 10.37
N THR A 321 -10.53 -8.02 9.28
CA THR A 321 -11.46 -7.06 8.67
C THR A 321 -12.67 -7.78 8.09
N ALA A 322 -12.49 -8.88 7.35
CA ALA A 322 -13.59 -9.70 6.85
C ALA A 322 -14.47 -10.23 8.01
N LYS A 323 -13.84 -10.69 9.08
CA LYS A 323 -14.56 -11.13 10.28
C LYS A 323 -15.39 -10.01 10.92
N LYS A 324 -14.86 -8.78 11.01
CA LYS A 324 -15.61 -7.63 11.53
C LYS A 324 -16.88 -7.37 10.70
N TYR A 325 -16.80 -7.43 9.35
CA TYR A 325 -17.96 -7.28 8.47
C TYR A 325 -18.98 -8.39 8.67
N ARG A 326 -18.54 -9.65 8.74
CA ARG A 326 -19.43 -10.80 9.02
C ARG A 326 -20.13 -10.66 10.37
N ASP A 327 -19.41 -10.28 11.42
CA ASP A 327 -19.96 -10.12 12.78
C ASP A 327 -21.01 -8.99 12.84
N LEU A 328 -20.93 -8.02 11.95
CA LEU A 328 -21.93 -6.97 11.76
C LEU A 328 -23.15 -7.42 10.95
N GLY A 329 -23.12 -8.62 10.36
CA GLY A 329 -24.24 -9.21 9.64
C GLY A 329 -24.15 -9.09 8.11
N LEU A 330 -22.98 -8.66 7.58
CA LEU A 330 -22.74 -8.65 6.14
C LEU A 330 -22.24 -10.03 5.64
N SER A 331 -22.02 -10.16 4.33
CA SER A 331 -21.56 -11.40 3.74
C SER A 331 -20.21 -11.86 4.29
N GLU A 332 -20.00 -13.16 4.30
CA GLU A 332 -18.73 -13.77 4.68
C GLU A 332 -17.76 -13.77 3.50
N TYR A 333 -16.54 -13.27 3.75
CA TYR A 333 -15.43 -13.24 2.82
C TYR A 333 -14.21 -13.88 3.47
N ALA A 334 -13.28 -14.45 2.67
CA ALA A 334 -12.04 -14.99 3.17
C ALA A 334 -11.16 -13.89 3.78
N ALA A 335 -11.07 -12.75 3.10
CA ALA A 335 -10.31 -11.59 3.53
C ALA A 335 -10.88 -10.32 2.88
N ILE A 336 -10.57 -9.15 3.44
CA ILE A 336 -10.94 -7.83 2.89
C ILE A 336 -9.75 -6.90 2.99
N GLU A 337 -9.37 -6.27 1.88
CA GLU A 337 -8.50 -5.09 1.87
C GLU A 337 -9.36 -3.83 2.01
N ALA A 338 -8.91 -2.88 2.82
CA ALA A 338 -9.70 -1.72 3.21
C ALA A 338 -9.01 -0.41 2.87
N PHE A 339 -9.81 0.55 2.42
CA PHE A 339 -9.33 1.85 1.96
C PHE A 339 -10.18 2.97 2.53
N LYS A 340 -9.50 4.09 2.82
CA LYS A 340 -10.11 5.36 3.21
C LYS A 340 -9.85 6.37 2.10
N ARG A 341 -10.87 7.15 1.75
CA ARG A 341 -10.70 8.21 0.77
C ARG A 341 -9.96 9.40 1.37
N TYR A 342 -9.08 10.01 0.59
CA TYR A 342 -8.51 11.33 0.87
C TYR A 342 -9.10 12.36 -0.07
N HIS A 343 -9.70 13.41 0.49
CA HIS A 343 -10.32 14.51 -0.26
C HIS A 343 -9.30 15.65 -0.37
N PHE A 344 -8.82 15.93 -1.56
CA PHE A 344 -7.86 17.00 -1.85
C PHE A 344 -8.42 18.10 -2.78
N LEU A 345 -9.66 17.91 -3.27
CA LEU A 345 -10.43 18.86 -4.07
C LEU A 345 -11.40 19.63 -3.19
#